data_8ffa5bf5c770dfbafe655e7049f9d28b
#
_entry.id   8ffa5bf5c770dfbafe655e7049f9d28b
#
_cell.length_a   1.000
_cell.length_b   1.000
_cell.length_c   1.000
_cell.angle_alpha   90.00
_cell.angle_beta   90.00
_cell.angle_gamma   90.00
#
_symmetry.space_group_name_H-M   'P 1'
#
loop_
_entity.id
_entity.type
_entity.pdbx_description
1 polymer ?
#
loop_
_entity_poly.entity_id
_entity_poly.type
_entity_poly.pdbx_seq_one_letter_code
_entity_poly.pdbx_strand_id
1 'polypeptide(L)'
;MSKKTLEELVFHDDFMFAAVMMDAENCRCFLERVLEIQIERVEISTEHGFFFNPECKSIRMDVFAKDENRTHYDIEMQLVKKDSLEKRSRYYHSQMDVEMLEKGKSYGELADTYVIFICNFDPLGQKKCRYTIRRYCEETG
;
A
#
# COMPACT_ATOMS: atom_id res chain seq x y z
N MET A 1 -8.07 -27.65 -6.48
CA MET A 1 -8.85 -26.41 -6.34
C MET A 1 -9.41 -26.04 -7.70
N SER A 2 -10.72 -25.93 -7.84
CA SER A 2 -11.36 -25.46 -9.07
C SER A 2 -10.93 -24.02 -9.33
N LYS A 3 -10.46 -23.72 -10.56
CA LYS A 3 -10.21 -22.34 -10.98
C LYS A 3 -11.57 -21.66 -11.15
N LYS A 4 -11.76 -20.51 -10.49
CA LYS A 4 -12.93 -19.67 -10.70
C LYS A 4 -12.98 -19.19 -12.15
N THR A 5 -14.16 -19.12 -12.72
CA THR A 5 -14.38 -18.44 -14.01
C THR A 5 -14.32 -16.93 -13.82
N LEU A 6 -14.18 -16.16 -14.90
CA LEU A 6 -14.17 -14.70 -14.84
C LEU A 6 -15.44 -14.12 -14.20
N GLU A 7 -16.59 -14.77 -14.42
CA GLU A 7 -17.89 -14.38 -13.88
C GLU A 7 -18.02 -14.63 -12.37
N GLU A 8 -17.20 -15.51 -11.82
CA GLU A 8 -17.18 -15.85 -10.38
C GLU A 8 -16.18 -15.02 -9.58
N LEU A 9 -15.36 -14.18 -10.26
CA LEU A 9 -14.39 -13.34 -9.60
C LEU A 9 -15.08 -12.14 -8.94
N VAL A 10 -14.65 -11.83 -7.73
CA VAL A 10 -15.09 -10.65 -6.97
C VAL A 10 -13.91 -9.74 -6.68
N PHE A 11 -14.19 -8.49 -6.32
CA PHE A 11 -13.15 -7.46 -6.14
C PHE A 11 -12.00 -7.87 -5.20
N HIS A 12 -12.27 -8.70 -4.21
CA HIS A 12 -11.24 -9.17 -3.27
C HIS A 12 -10.42 -10.39 -3.79
N ASP A 13 -10.70 -10.90 -4.98
CA ASP A 13 -9.78 -11.86 -5.63
C ASP A 13 -8.56 -11.08 -6.14
N ASP A 14 -7.35 -11.56 -5.88
CA ASP A 14 -6.08 -10.89 -6.19
C ASP A 14 -6.02 -10.41 -7.65
N PHE A 15 -6.49 -11.24 -8.58
CA PHE A 15 -6.54 -10.91 -10.00
C PHE A 15 -7.48 -9.73 -10.29
N MET A 16 -8.71 -9.76 -9.75
CA MET A 16 -9.68 -8.68 -9.96
C MET A 16 -9.26 -7.39 -9.29
N PHE A 17 -8.73 -7.48 -8.09
CA PHE A 17 -8.18 -6.33 -7.39
C PHE A 17 -7.07 -5.66 -8.21
N ALA A 18 -6.07 -6.44 -8.65
CA ALA A 18 -5.00 -5.93 -9.48
C ALA A 18 -5.53 -5.34 -10.80
N ALA A 19 -6.44 -6.03 -11.49
CA ALA A 19 -7.01 -5.56 -12.75
C ALA A 19 -7.76 -4.23 -12.62
N VAL A 20 -8.55 -4.06 -11.56
CA VAL A 20 -9.28 -2.81 -11.29
C VAL A 20 -8.32 -1.69 -10.93
N MET A 21 -7.33 -1.97 -10.08
CA MET A 21 -6.39 -0.97 -9.57
C MET A 21 -5.28 -0.61 -10.57
N MET A 22 -5.09 -1.40 -11.64
CA MET A 22 -4.21 -1.05 -12.76
C MET A 22 -4.75 0.11 -13.61
N ASP A 23 -6.03 0.38 -13.58
CA ASP A 23 -6.59 1.58 -14.18
C ASP A 23 -6.23 2.78 -13.32
N ALA A 24 -5.51 3.75 -13.91
CA ALA A 24 -4.99 4.91 -13.20
C ALA A 24 -6.10 5.77 -12.60
N GLU A 25 -7.23 5.89 -13.27
CA GLU A 25 -8.37 6.68 -12.77
C GLU A 25 -9.05 5.98 -11.59
N ASN A 26 -9.23 4.66 -11.64
CA ASN A 26 -9.77 3.90 -10.52
C ASN A 26 -8.85 3.99 -9.29
N CYS A 27 -7.55 3.84 -9.48
CA CYS A 27 -6.56 3.95 -8.41
C CYS A 27 -6.56 5.37 -7.81
N ARG A 28 -6.53 6.40 -8.65
CA ARG A 28 -6.59 7.80 -8.23
C ARG A 28 -7.84 8.07 -7.40
N CYS A 29 -9.02 7.73 -7.92
CA CYS A 29 -10.29 7.91 -7.22
C CYS A 29 -10.35 7.17 -5.88
N PHE A 30 -9.80 5.95 -5.83
CA PHE A 30 -9.69 5.19 -4.59
C PHE A 30 -8.83 5.92 -3.55
N LEU A 31 -7.62 6.35 -3.95
CA LEU A 31 -6.69 7.05 -3.05
C LEU A 31 -7.27 8.36 -2.54
N GLU A 32 -7.86 9.18 -3.42
CA GLU A 32 -8.50 10.44 -3.03
C GLU A 32 -9.61 10.22 -1.99
N ARG A 33 -10.43 9.19 -2.20
CA ARG A 33 -11.55 8.87 -1.29
C ARG A 33 -11.08 8.33 0.05
N VAL A 34 -10.07 7.45 0.05
CA VAL A 34 -9.58 6.82 1.28
C VAL A 34 -8.76 7.79 2.12
N LEU A 35 -7.94 8.62 1.48
CA LEU A 35 -7.01 9.54 2.16
C LEU A 35 -7.58 10.94 2.34
N GLU A 36 -8.68 11.29 1.65
CA GLU A 36 -9.30 12.63 1.67
C GLU A 36 -8.34 13.72 1.17
N ILE A 37 -7.58 13.40 0.11
CA ILE A 37 -6.61 14.27 -0.55
C ILE A 37 -7.00 14.46 -2.02
N GLN A 38 -6.36 15.42 -2.70
CA GLN A 38 -6.48 15.60 -4.15
C GLN A 38 -5.22 15.07 -4.83
N ILE A 39 -5.40 14.34 -5.91
CA ILE A 39 -4.34 13.76 -6.72
C ILE A 39 -4.64 14.07 -8.19
N GLU A 40 -3.70 14.68 -8.91
CA GLU A 40 -3.87 14.98 -10.33
C GLU A 40 -3.71 13.73 -11.19
N ARG A 41 -2.70 12.93 -10.91
CA ARG A 41 -2.41 11.70 -11.65
C ARG A 41 -1.69 10.68 -10.79
N VAL A 42 -1.80 9.42 -11.19
CA VAL A 42 -1.02 8.31 -10.62
C VAL A 42 -0.33 7.50 -11.72
N GLU A 43 0.85 7.01 -11.41
CA GLU A 43 1.57 6.00 -12.17
C GLU A 43 1.54 4.70 -11.36
N ILE A 44 1.16 3.57 -11.98
CA ILE A 44 0.93 2.32 -11.26
C ILE A 44 1.88 1.25 -11.73
N SER A 45 2.39 0.48 -10.78
CA SER A 45 3.09 -0.78 -11.00
C SER A 45 2.43 -1.86 -10.15
N THR A 46 2.05 -2.98 -10.75
CA THR A 46 1.54 -4.14 -10.01
C THR A 46 2.67 -5.12 -9.72
N GLU A 47 2.54 -5.82 -8.60
CA GLU A 47 3.51 -6.85 -8.19
C GLU A 47 4.93 -6.30 -8.03
N HIS A 48 5.07 -5.10 -7.51
CA HIS A 48 6.38 -4.52 -7.23
C HIS A 48 7.08 -5.28 -6.09
N GLY A 49 8.22 -5.85 -6.40
CA GLY A 49 9.03 -6.63 -5.44
C GLY A 49 10.29 -5.87 -5.01
N PHE A 50 10.55 -5.83 -3.74
CA PHE A 50 11.76 -5.26 -3.15
C PHE A 50 12.69 -6.38 -2.67
N PHE A 51 13.89 -6.46 -3.25
CA PHE A 51 14.88 -7.48 -2.94
C PHE A 51 16.22 -6.83 -2.57
N PHE A 52 16.39 -6.49 -1.30
CA PHE A 52 17.64 -5.85 -0.85
C PHE A 52 18.70 -6.80 -0.39
N ASN A 53 18.30 -7.82 0.33
CA ASN A 53 19.22 -8.75 0.97
C ASN A 53 18.56 -10.13 0.98
N PRO A 54 19.21 -11.18 0.47
CA PRO A 54 18.71 -12.54 0.50
C PRO A 54 18.39 -13.06 1.91
N GLU A 55 19.02 -12.48 2.93
CA GLU A 55 18.81 -12.82 4.34
C GLU A 55 17.62 -12.07 4.98
N CYS A 56 17.10 -11.02 4.32
CA CYS A 56 15.95 -10.25 4.79
C CYS A 56 14.67 -10.80 4.18
N LYS A 57 13.57 -10.59 4.90
CA LYS A 57 12.23 -10.91 4.39
C LYS A 57 11.94 -9.99 3.21
N SER A 58 11.87 -10.56 2.01
CA SER A 58 11.39 -9.86 0.83
C SER A 58 9.90 -9.50 0.98
N ILE A 59 9.50 -8.39 0.40
CA ILE A 59 8.10 -8.02 0.26
C ILE A 59 7.72 -7.96 -1.22
N ARG A 60 6.47 -8.25 -1.49
CA ARG A 60 5.84 -8.06 -2.79
C ARG A 60 4.59 -7.24 -2.53
N MET A 61 4.49 -6.12 -3.19
CA MET A 61 3.36 -5.21 -3.08
C MET A 61 2.32 -5.56 -4.15
N ASP A 62 1.05 -5.58 -3.78
CA ASP A 62 -0.03 -5.93 -4.70
C ASP A 62 -0.22 -4.83 -5.75
N VAL A 63 -0.31 -3.58 -5.29
CA VAL A 63 -0.40 -2.39 -6.16
C VAL A 63 0.49 -1.30 -5.60
N PHE A 64 1.46 -0.88 -6.39
CA PHE A 64 2.35 0.22 -6.06
C PHE A 64 2.08 1.41 -6.97
N ALA A 65 1.74 2.56 -6.39
CA ALA A 65 1.41 3.77 -7.12
C ALA A 65 2.26 4.96 -6.66
N LYS A 66 2.41 5.92 -7.55
CA LYS A 66 3.13 7.17 -7.30
C LYS A 66 2.35 8.32 -7.90
N ASP A 67 2.20 9.43 -7.19
CA ASP A 67 1.55 10.64 -7.67
C ASP A 67 2.52 11.67 -8.28
N GLU A 68 1.98 12.80 -8.71
CA GLU A 68 2.74 13.93 -9.29
C GLU A 68 3.69 14.59 -8.29
N ASN A 69 3.43 14.46 -6.98
CA ASN A 69 4.27 14.99 -5.90
C ASN A 69 5.34 14.00 -5.44
N ARG A 70 5.46 12.87 -6.14
CA ARG A 70 6.36 11.75 -5.79
C ARG A 70 5.96 11.01 -4.53
N THR A 71 4.75 11.20 -4.00
CA THR A 71 4.21 10.40 -2.91
C THR A 71 3.98 8.97 -3.39
N HIS A 72 4.39 7.98 -2.60
CA HIS A 72 4.27 6.58 -2.96
C HIS A 72 3.19 5.90 -2.12
N TYR A 73 2.43 5.05 -2.76
CA TYR A 73 1.30 4.33 -2.19
C TYR A 73 1.47 2.83 -2.42
N ASP A 74 1.43 2.07 -1.36
CA ASP A 74 1.31 0.62 -1.40
C ASP A 74 -0.10 0.24 -0.98
N ILE A 75 -0.83 -0.46 -1.86
CA ILE A 75 -2.23 -0.82 -1.63
C ILE A 75 -2.33 -2.34 -1.66
N GLU A 76 -2.73 -2.91 -0.54
CA GLU A 76 -2.72 -4.34 -0.26
C GLU A 76 -4.12 -4.88 0.03
N MET A 77 -4.51 -5.98 -0.62
CA MET A 77 -5.73 -6.72 -0.28
C MET A 77 -5.42 -7.75 0.81
N GLN A 78 -6.12 -7.67 1.94
CA GLN A 78 -5.90 -8.55 3.09
C GLN A 78 -7.16 -9.33 3.45
N LEU A 79 -7.22 -10.60 3.05
CA LEU A 79 -8.40 -11.44 3.27
C LEU A 79 -8.36 -12.23 4.58
N VAL A 80 -7.19 -12.47 5.11
CA VAL A 80 -6.99 -13.27 6.31
C VAL A 80 -6.25 -12.46 7.35
N LYS A 81 -6.75 -12.47 8.57
CA LYS A 81 -6.06 -11.83 9.69
C LYS A 81 -4.74 -12.56 9.93
N LYS A 82 -3.64 -11.92 9.54
CA LYS A 82 -2.27 -12.35 9.80
C LYS A 82 -1.70 -11.50 10.92
N ASP A 83 -0.41 -11.73 11.23
CA ASP A 83 0.35 -10.96 12.21
C ASP A 83 0.17 -9.45 12.06
N SER A 84 0.46 -8.76 13.14
CA SER A 84 0.45 -7.31 13.33
C SER A 84 0.57 -6.50 12.03
N LEU A 85 -0.55 -5.97 11.52
CA LEU A 85 -0.56 -5.13 10.32
C LEU A 85 0.23 -3.83 10.54
N GLU A 86 0.20 -3.29 11.74
CA GLU A 86 0.93 -2.07 12.12
C GLU A 86 2.45 -2.27 12.07
N LYS A 87 2.96 -3.44 12.46
CA LYS A 87 4.40 -3.77 12.33
C LYS A 87 4.76 -4.06 10.88
N ARG A 88 3.87 -4.73 10.14
CA ARG A 88 4.04 -5.00 8.71
C ARG A 88 4.05 -3.70 7.93
N SER A 89 3.14 -2.77 8.20
CA SER A 89 3.12 -1.44 7.60
C SER A 89 4.46 -0.72 7.82
N ARG A 90 4.97 -0.70 9.05
CA ARG A 90 6.26 -0.10 9.35
C ARG A 90 7.40 -0.75 8.56
N TYR A 91 7.39 -2.06 8.40
CA TYR A 91 8.39 -2.77 7.62
C TYR A 91 8.33 -2.38 6.13
N TYR A 92 7.11 -2.27 5.57
CA TYR A 92 6.90 -1.85 4.18
C TYR A 92 7.38 -0.41 3.94
N HIS A 93 7.07 0.53 4.83
CA HIS A 93 7.62 1.89 4.76
C HIS A 93 9.16 1.89 4.74
N SER A 94 9.78 1.10 5.60
CA SER A 94 11.25 1.02 5.65
C SER A 94 11.84 0.46 4.36
N GLN A 95 11.21 -0.51 3.72
CA GLN A 95 11.67 -1.06 2.44
C GLN A 95 11.52 -0.04 1.32
N MET A 96 10.42 0.68 1.26
CA MET A 96 10.23 1.78 0.29
C MET A 96 11.28 2.87 0.49
N ASP A 97 11.53 3.31 1.71
CA ASP A 97 12.51 4.34 2.02
C ASP A 97 13.93 3.95 1.58
N VAL A 98 14.34 2.72 1.86
CA VAL A 98 15.67 2.22 1.47
C VAL A 98 15.83 2.14 -0.05
N GLU A 99 14.79 1.77 -0.78
CA GLU A 99 14.86 1.68 -2.24
C GLU A 99 14.83 3.06 -2.92
N MET A 100 14.02 3.96 -2.38
CA MET A 100 13.83 5.28 -2.98
C MET A 100 14.95 6.27 -2.70
N LEU A 101 15.70 6.11 -1.61
CA LEU A 101 16.79 7.01 -1.24
C LEU A 101 18.12 6.53 -1.85
N GLU A 102 18.51 7.17 -2.93
CA GLU A 102 19.79 6.89 -3.59
C GLU A 102 20.98 7.23 -2.67
N LYS A 103 22.07 6.48 -2.85
CA LYS A 103 23.33 6.73 -2.13
C LYS A 103 23.82 8.16 -2.35
N GLY A 104 24.07 8.86 -1.25
CA GLY A 104 24.57 10.24 -1.27
C GLY A 104 23.48 11.31 -1.25
N LYS A 105 22.21 10.91 -1.27
CA LYS A 105 21.08 11.84 -1.11
C LYS A 105 20.82 12.14 0.37
N SER A 106 20.24 13.32 0.61
CA SER A 106 19.80 13.73 1.94
C SER A 106 18.55 12.98 2.37
N TYR A 107 18.42 12.67 3.66
CA TYR A 107 17.17 12.12 4.22
C TYR A 107 15.97 13.04 4.02
N GLY A 108 16.16 14.35 3.87
CA GLY A 108 15.11 15.30 3.53
C GLY A 108 14.53 15.12 2.12
N GLU A 109 15.15 14.30 1.27
CA GLU A 109 14.67 13.96 -0.08
C GLU A 109 13.77 12.73 -0.09
N LEU A 110 13.59 12.05 1.07
CA LEU A 110 12.63 10.95 1.19
C LEU A 110 11.22 11.42 0.83
N ALA A 111 10.56 10.65 0.00
CA ALA A 111 9.18 10.91 -0.39
C ALA A 111 8.21 10.51 0.73
N ASP A 112 7.04 11.11 0.74
CA ASP A 112 5.95 10.65 1.57
C ASP A 112 5.47 9.27 1.10
N THR A 113 5.14 8.40 2.06
CA THR A 113 4.70 7.05 1.77
C THR A 113 3.43 6.70 2.53
N TYR A 114 2.54 5.96 1.86
CA TYR A 114 1.33 5.39 2.45
C TYR A 114 1.29 3.88 2.23
N VAL A 115 0.97 3.13 3.27
CA VAL A 115 0.67 1.70 3.18
C VAL A 115 -0.80 1.50 3.57
N ILE A 116 -1.60 1.01 2.64
CA ILE A 116 -3.05 0.90 2.76
C ILE A 116 -3.43 -0.58 2.70
N PHE A 117 -3.93 -1.12 3.80
CA PHE A 117 -4.50 -2.46 3.84
C PHE A 117 -6.01 -2.40 3.69
N ILE A 118 -6.55 -3.01 2.64
CA ILE A 118 -7.99 -3.23 2.44
C ILE A 118 -8.33 -4.57 3.09
N CYS A 119 -9.03 -4.54 4.22
CA CYS A 119 -9.35 -5.73 4.99
C CYS A 119 -10.84 -6.09 4.87
N ASN A 120 -11.14 -7.37 4.69
CA ASN A 120 -12.52 -7.89 4.82
C ASN A 120 -12.88 -8.27 6.26
N PHE A 121 -12.07 -7.89 7.23
CA PHE A 121 -12.23 -8.08 8.67
C PHE A 121 -11.83 -6.80 9.41
N ASP A 122 -12.23 -6.69 10.67
CA ASP A 122 -11.81 -5.59 11.55
C ASP A 122 -10.41 -5.88 12.15
N PRO A 123 -9.36 -5.21 11.69
CA PRO A 123 -7.99 -5.52 12.12
C PRO A 123 -7.70 -5.14 13.58
N LEU A 124 -8.36 -4.09 14.10
CA LEU A 124 -8.12 -3.59 15.46
C LEU A 124 -9.30 -3.84 16.42
N GLY A 125 -10.42 -4.41 15.95
CA GLY A 125 -11.54 -4.80 16.78
C GLY A 125 -12.36 -3.64 17.36
N GLN A 126 -12.26 -2.42 16.80
CA GLN A 126 -12.95 -1.23 17.28
C GLN A 126 -14.20 -0.88 16.45
N LYS A 127 -14.61 -1.76 15.54
CA LYS A 127 -15.81 -1.63 14.69
C LYS A 127 -15.83 -0.35 13.86
N LYS A 128 -14.65 0.07 13.34
CA LYS A 128 -14.52 1.23 12.45
C LYS A 128 -14.25 0.79 11.02
N CYS A 129 -14.75 1.56 10.06
CA CYS A 129 -14.50 1.31 8.64
C CYS A 129 -13.07 1.68 8.22
N ARG A 130 -12.42 2.58 8.94
CA ARG A 130 -11.06 3.05 8.66
C ARG A 130 -10.30 3.25 9.97
N TYR A 131 -9.05 2.82 9.95
CA TYR A 131 -8.04 3.11 10.97
C TYR A 131 -6.88 3.84 10.31
N THR A 132 -6.39 4.88 10.94
CA THR A 132 -5.21 5.62 10.47
C THR A 132 -4.14 5.55 11.55
N ILE A 133 -2.97 5.04 11.16
CA ILE A 133 -1.79 4.94 12.02
C ILE A 133 -0.76 5.93 11.52
N ARG A 134 -0.27 6.80 12.38
CA ARG A 134 0.71 7.83 12.06
C ARG A 134 1.87 7.81 13.04
N ARG A 135 3.02 8.25 12.59
CA ARG A 135 4.14 8.60 13.44
C ARG A 135 4.02 10.09 13.79
N TYR A 136 4.13 10.43 15.04
CA TYR A 136 4.06 11.81 15.53
C TYR A 136 5.07 12.04 16.65
N CYS A 137 5.36 13.30 16.93
CA CYS A 137 6.15 13.73 18.09
C CYS A 137 5.19 14.02 19.24
N GLU A 138 5.40 13.40 20.40
CA GLU A 138 4.50 13.57 21.57
C GLU A 138 4.45 15.01 22.07
N GLU A 139 5.57 15.75 21.94
CA GLU A 139 5.70 17.12 22.45
C GLU A 139 5.08 18.16 21.52
N THR A 140 4.95 17.87 20.24
CA THR A 140 4.49 18.87 19.25
C THR A 140 3.21 18.47 18.50
N GLY A 141 2.79 17.19 18.61
CA GLY A 141 1.62 16.66 17.89
C GLY A 141 1.93 16.17 16.49
#